data_49dfabeb46984dc6a62fa9c39899b209
#
_entry.id   49dfabeb46984dc6a62fa9c39899b209
#
_cell.length_a   1.000
_cell.length_b   1.000
_cell.length_c   1.000
_cell.angle_alpha   90.00
_cell.angle_beta   90.00
_cell.angle_gamma   90.00
#
_symmetry.space_group_name_H-M   'P 1'
#
loop_
_entity.id
_entity.type
_entity.pdbx_description
1 polymer ?
#
loop_
_entity_poly.entity_id
_entity_poly.type
_entity_poly.pdbx_seq_one_letter_code
_entity_poly.pdbx_strand_id
1 'polypeptide(L)'
;MPQAIQDKANSSQATLYAINRDYFYKLADDGKHWYFASEGTTLRLPLGTLAIENIAGAVAAVLNSGLEISQLALEEGITNARLAGRFEVREVNGKTIIFDAGHNPHGVEFLLKQLRNFLEYNKQYTEVVAVFSMLADKDIKSVVDLLKPTVLHWKIAELNVPRAAPIQQLNDALQGQTIQQFGNIKEAFKSALEQTNNNQLILACGSFHTLEAIWEYLEECQ
;
A
#
# COMPACT_ATOMS: atom_id res chain seq x y z
N MET A 1 6.41 -18.93 9.84
CA MET A 1 5.21 -18.46 10.58
C MET A 1 5.60 -18.26 12.03
N PRO A 2 5.17 -17.14 12.69
CA PRO A 2 5.48 -16.91 14.11
C PRO A 2 4.82 -17.95 15.03
N GLN A 3 5.56 -18.39 16.07
CA GLN A 3 5.09 -19.41 17.02
C GLN A 3 3.78 -19.00 17.73
N ALA A 4 3.63 -17.72 18.07
CA ALA A 4 2.41 -17.18 18.70
C ALA A 4 1.13 -17.41 17.88
N ILE A 5 1.22 -17.42 16.54
CA ILE A 5 0.07 -17.72 15.65
C ILE A 5 -0.29 -19.20 15.77
N GLN A 6 0.72 -20.09 15.77
CA GLN A 6 0.52 -21.52 15.93
C GLN A 6 -0.12 -21.85 17.30
N ASP A 7 0.40 -21.25 18.38
CA ASP A 7 -0.11 -21.44 19.73
C ASP A 7 -1.56 -20.95 19.86
N LYS A 8 -1.87 -19.81 19.23
CA LYS A 8 -3.22 -19.27 19.21
C LYS A 8 -4.19 -20.16 18.43
N ALA A 9 -3.78 -20.64 17.26
CA ALA A 9 -4.59 -21.57 16.46
C ALA A 9 -4.88 -22.87 17.26
N ASN A 10 -3.86 -23.45 17.88
CA ASN A 10 -4.00 -24.65 18.71
C ASN A 10 -4.96 -24.41 19.89
N SER A 11 -4.81 -23.29 20.60
CA SER A 11 -5.65 -22.97 21.80
C SER A 11 -7.10 -22.67 21.42
N SER A 12 -7.36 -22.15 20.23
CA SER A 12 -8.70 -21.85 19.73
C SER A 12 -9.30 -22.98 18.85
N GLN A 13 -8.58 -24.08 18.67
CA GLN A 13 -8.96 -25.21 17.80
C GLN A 13 -9.23 -24.76 16.34
N ALA A 14 -8.58 -23.69 15.90
CA ALA A 14 -8.73 -23.17 14.56
C ALA A 14 -7.86 -23.95 13.57
N THR A 15 -8.42 -24.25 12.41
CA THR A 15 -7.64 -24.82 11.30
C THR A 15 -6.72 -23.75 10.72
N LEU A 16 -5.44 -24.07 10.60
CA LEU A 16 -4.42 -23.16 10.13
C LEU A 16 -3.88 -23.59 8.78
N TYR A 17 -4.05 -22.74 7.77
CA TYR A 17 -3.44 -22.88 6.46
C TYR A 17 -2.31 -21.89 6.29
N ALA A 18 -1.09 -22.37 6.11
CA ALA A 18 0.12 -21.57 6.03
C ALA A 18 0.75 -21.63 4.63
N ILE A 19 1.15 -20.47 4.14
CA ILE A 19 1.94 -20.34 2.91
C ILE A 19 3.24 -21.15 3.03
N ASN A 20 3.67 -21.78 1.94
CA ASN A 20 4.84 -22.64 1.84
C ASN A 20 4.76 -23.96 2.67
N ARG A 21 3.58 -24.28 3.21
CA ARG A 21 3.29 -25.56 3.89
C ARG A 21 2.03 -26.20 3.31
N ASP A 22 0.90 -25.48 3.34
CA ASP A 22 -0.42 -25.98 2.97
C ASP A 22 -0.86 -25.46 1.59
N TYR A 23 -0.34 -24.28 1.22
CA TYR A 23 -0.52 -23.72 -0.12
C TYR A 23 0.73 -22.97 -0.60
N PHE A 24 0.85 -22.86 -1.91
CA PHE A 24 2.00 -22.28 -2.60
C PHE A 24 1.51 -21.36 -3.72
N TYR A 25 2.35 -20.41 -4.13
CA TYR A 25 2.11 -19.65 -5.34
C TYR A 25 3.41 -19.48 -6.14
N LYS A 26 3.27 -19.32 -7.45
CA LYS A 26 4.36 -19.04 -8.37
C LYS A 26 3.87 -18.13 -9.48
N LEU A 27 4.64 -17.07 -9.80
CA LEU A 27 4.37 -16.23 -10.96
C LEU A 27 4.53 -17.05 -12.25
N ALA A 28 3.65 -16.82 -13.22
CA ALA A 28 3.79 -17.39 -14.56
C ALA A 28 4.77 -16.53 -15.37
N ASP A 29 5.40 -17.15 -16.37
CA ASP A 29 6.42 -16.52 -17.21
C ASP A 29 5.84 -15.42 -18.14
N ASP A 30 4.51 -15.37 -18.31
CA ASP A 30 3.81 -14.39 -19.13
C ASP A 30 3.63 -13.01 -18.44
N GLY A 31 3.99 -12.90 -17.17
CA GLY A 31 3.88 -11.66 -16.38
C GLY A 31 2.44 -11.19 -16.12
N LYS A 32 1.42 -11.98 -16.51
CA LYS A 32 -0.01 -11.63 -16.38
C LYS A 32 -0.77 -12.57 -15.47
N HIS A 33 -0.22 -13.75 -15.18
CA HIS A 33 -0.85 -14.78 -14.40
C HIS A 33 0.08 -15.31 -13.32
N TRP A 34 -0.49 -16.12 -12.45
CA TRP A 34 0.22 -16.87 -11.42
C TRP A 34 -0.47 -18.20 -11.17
N TYR A 35 0.25 -19.13 -10.58
CA TYR A 35 -0.26 -20.43 -10.19
C TYR A 35 -0.46 -20.45 -8.68
N PHE A 36 -1.65 -20.89 -8.25
CA PHE A 36 -1.94 -21.29 -6.90
C PHE A 36 -1.93 -22.81 -6.82
N ALA A 37 -1.32 -23.40 -5.80
CA ALA A 37 -1.33 -24.83 -5.55
C ALA A 37 -1.60 -25.12 -4.07
N SER A 38 -2.50 -26.05 -3.80
CA SER A 38 -2.77 -26.66 -2.50
C SER A 38 -3.05 -28.16 -2.71
N GLU A 39 -3.28 -28.91 -1.63
CA GLU A 39 -3.57 -30.34 -1.74
C GLU A 39 -4.70 -30.62 -2.75
N GLY A 40 -4.38 -31.36 -3.81
CA GLY A 40 -5.33 -31.77 -4.86
C GLY A 40 -5.82 -30.65 -5.79
N THR A 41 -5.36 -29.41 -5.62
CA THR A 41 -5.83 -28.25 -6.41
C THR A 41 -4.67 -27.46 -7.00
N THR A 42 -4.73 -27.21 -8.30
CA THR A 42 -3.83 -26.27 -8.99
C THR A 42 -4.67 -25.35 -9.88
N LEU A 43 -4.54 -24.04 -9.69
CA LEU A 43 -5.26 -23.03 -10.45
C LEU A 43 -4.27 -22.09 -11.13
N ARG A 44 -4.57 -21.69 -12.37
CA ARG A 44 -3.89 -20.57 -13.04
C ARG A 44 -4.81 -19.36 -12.96
N LEU A 45 -4.36 -18.30 -12.28
CA LEU A 45 -5.17 -17.16 -11.91
C LEU A 45 -4.56 -15.86 -12.47
N PRO A 46 -5.35 -14.81 -12.77
CA PRO A 46 -4.84 -13.53 -13.22
C PRO A 46 -4.11 -12.79 -12.09
N LEU A 47 -3.14 -11.94 -12.45
CA LEU A 47 -2.57 -10.98 -11.50
C LEU A 47 -3.60 -9.89 -11.19
N GLY A 48 -3.80 -9.62 -9.91
CA GLY A 48 -4.58 -8.48 -9.42
C GLY A 48 -3.69 -7.27 -9.10
N THR A 49 -4.30 -6.24 -8.53
CA THR A 49 -3.62 -5.01 -8.09
C THR A 49 -3.06 -5.12 -6.67
N LEU A 50 -3.48 -6.09 -5.90
CA LEU A 50 -3.02 -6.33 -4.53
C LEU A 50 -1.79 -7.25 -4.51
N ALA A 51 -1.06 -7.27 -3.39
CA ALA A 51 0.10 -8.13 -3.21
C ALA A 51 -0.29 -9.62 -3.37
N ILE A 52 0.47 -10.36 -4.17
CA ILE A 52 0.15 -11.76 -4.52
C ILE A 52 0.08 -12.66 -3.29
N GLU A 53 0.90 -12.40 -2.27
CA GLU A 53 0.87 -13.14 -1.00
C GLU A 53 -0.50 -13.01 -0.31
N ASN A 54 -1.06 -11.80 -0.33
CA ASN A 54 -2.37 -11.53 0.26
C ASN A 54 -3.49 -12.17 -0.58
N ILE A 55 -3.38 -12.10 -1.91
CA ILE A 55 -4.34 -12.75 -2.82
C ILE A 55 -4.28 -14.27 -2.63
N ALA A 56 -3.09 -14.86 -2.56
CA ALA A 56 -2.92 -16.30 -2.34
C ALA A 56 -3.51 -16.75 -0.99
N GLY A 57 -3.32 -15.95 0.06
CA GLY A 57 -3.96 -16.20 1.36
C GLY A 57 -5.49 -16.11 1.29
N ALA A 58 -6.03 -15.13 0.57
CA ALA A 58 -7.47 -14.99 0.36
C ALA A 58 -8.05 -16.18 -0.45
N VAL A 59 -7.38 -16.60 -1.52
CA VAL A 59 -7.77 -17.78 -2.31
C VAL A 59 -7.75 -19.04 -1.44
N ALA A 60 -6.70 -19.25 -0.63
CA ALA A 60 -6.63 -20.36 0.30
C ALA A 60 -7.81 -20.34 1.30
N ALA A 61 -8.14 -19.17 1.86
CA ALA A 61 -9.26 -19.03 2.78
C ALA A 61 -10.61 -19.35 2.11
N VAL A 62 -10.83 -18.83 0.90
CA VAL A 62 -12.06 -19.07 0.13
C VAL A 62 -12.23 -20.56 -0.21
N LEU A 63 -11.18 -21.22 -0.72
CA LEU A 63 -11.22 -22.64 -1.08
C LEU A 63 -11.46 -23.56 0.14
N ASN A 64 -11.09 -23.12 1.34
CA ASN A 64 -11.28 -23.88 2.58
C ASN A 64 -12.50 -23.39 3.40
N SER A 65 -13.31 -22.48 2.87
CA SER A 65 -14.49 -21.95 3.56
C SER A 65 -15.71 -22.87 3.54
N GLY A 66 -15.70 -23.91 2.71
CA GLY A 66 -16.86 -24.77 2.45
C GLY A 66 -17.88 -24.18 1.46
N LEU A 67 -17.59 -23.00 0.90
CA LEU A 67 -18.42 -22.40 -0.15
C LEU A 67 -18.06 -23.00 -1.52
N GLU A 68 -19.07 -23.23 -2.35
CA GLU A 68 -18.86 -23.61 -3.76
C GLU A 68 -18.54 -22.36 -4.58
N ILE A 69 -17.29 -22.15 -4.90
CA ILE A 69 -16.80 -21.01 -5.67
C ILE A 69 -16.22 -21.48 -7.00
N SER A 70 -16.74 -20.97 -8.11
CA SER A 70 -16.20 -21.28 -9.44
C SER A 70 -14.84 -20.59 -9.66
N GLN A 71 -14.01 -21.17 -10.53
CA GLN A 71 -12.75 -20.52 -10.91
C GLN A 71 -12.99 -19.14 -11.54
N LEU A 72 -14.03 -18.96 -12.33
CA LEU A 72 -14.40 -17.67 -12.92
C LEU A 72 -14.67 -16.62 -11.82
N ALA A 73 -15.40 -16.98 -10.77
CA ALA A 73 -15.68 -16.08 -9.65
C ALA A 73 -14.40 -15.67 -8.90
N LEU A 74 -13.43 -16.60 -8.75
CA LEU A 74 -12.10 -16.28 -8.20
C LEU A 74 -11.34 -15.31 -9.10
N GLU A 75 -11.33 -15.54 -10.41
CA GLU A 75 -10.66 -14.68 -11.40
C GLU A 75 -11.25 -13.27 -11.42
N GLU A 76 -12.58 -13.14 -11.43
CA GLU A 76 -13.29 -11.87 -11.34
C GLU A 76 -13.03 -11.18 -10.00
N GLY A 77 -13.07 -11.91 -8.90
CA GLY A 77 -12.76 -11.38 -7.56
C GLY A 77 -11.35 -10.83 -7.48
N ILE A 78 -10.35 -11.55 -7.98
CA ILE A 78 -8.94 -11.12 -8.02
C ILE A 78 -8.76 -9.87 -8.89
N THR A 79 -9.33 -9.88 -10.09
CA THR A 79 -9.20 -8.80 -11.06
C THR A 79 -9.86 -7.51 -10.58
N ASN A 80 -11.00 -7.63 -9.90
CA ASN A 80 -11.79 -6.49 -9.42
C ASN A 80 -11.47 -6.06 -7.98
N ALA A 81 -10.69 -6.85 -7.24
CA ALA A 81 -10.32 -6.51 -5.86
C ALA A 81 -9.62 -5.15 -5.80
N ARG A 82 -10.19 -4.24 -5.04
CA ARG A 82 -9.61 -2.93 -4.72
C ARG A 82 -9.70 -2.74 -3.22
N LEU A 83 -8.69 -2.14 -2.65
CA LEU A 83 -8.65 -1.84 -1.23
C LEU A 83 -8.24 -0.38 -1.07
N ALA A 84 -9.07 0.40 -0.38
CA ALA A 84 -8.78 1.80 -0.12
C ALA A 84 -7.39 1.96 0.53
N GLY A 85 -6.62 2.91 0.03
CA GLY A 85 -5.25 3.13 0.50
C GLY A 85 -4.25 2.01 0.18
N ARG A 86 -4.48 1.25 -0.90
CA ARG A 86 -3.52 0.31 -1.49
C ARG A 86 -3.35 0.61 -2.97
N PHE A 87 -2.34 1.41 -3.29
CA PHE A 87 -2.08 1.96 -4.63
C PHE A 87 -3.35 2.49 -5.30
N GLU A 88 -4.12 3.23 -4.54
CA GLU A 88 -5.39 3.78 -5.02
C GLU A 88 -5.14 5.08 -5.78
N VAL A 89 -5.49 5.12 -7.06
CA VAL A 89 -5.32 6.29 -7.92
C VAL A 89 -6.62 7.07 -7.97
N ARG A 90 -6.58 8.36 -7.65
CA ARG A 90 -7.72 9.31 -7.78
C ARG A 90 -7.30 10.59 -8.47
N GLU A 91 -8.25 11.20 -9.15
CA GLU A 91 -8.15 12.57 -9.66
C GLU A 91 -8.88 13.53 -8.72
N VAL A 92 -8.16 14.57 -8.25
CA VAL A 92 -8.71 15.62 -7.39
C VAL A 92 -8.25 16.98 -7.91
N ASN A 93 -9.19 17.85 -8.26
CA ASN A 93 -8.90 19.19 -8.79
C ASN A 93 -7.91 19.16 -9.98
N GLY A 94 -8.03 18.16 -10.86
CA GLY A 94 -7.15 17.97 -12.01
C GLY A 94 -5.73 17.51 -11.67
N LYS A 95 -5.50 17.02 -10.45
CA LYS A 95 -4.23 16.42 -10.02
C LYS A 95 -4.42 14.92 -9.79
N THR A 96 -3.47 14.12 -10.26
CA THR A 96 -3.44 12.69 -9.98
C THR A 96 -2.76 12.43 -8.66
N ILE A 97 -3.44 11.68 -7.79
CA ILE A 97 -2.96 11.32 -6.47
C ILE A 97 -2.96 9.81 -6.33
N ILE A 98 -1.87 9.26 -5.81
CA ILE A 98 -1.80 7.87 -5.38
C ILE A 98 -1.88 7.85 -3.85
N PHE A 99 -2.82 7.07 -3.32
CA PHE A 99 -2.96 6.81 -1.89
C PHE A 99 -2.43 5.41 -1.56
N ASP A 100 -1.46 5.33 -0.66
CA ASP A 100 -0.94 4.05 -0.18
C ASP A 100 -0.54 4.12 1.30
N ALA A 101 -1.13 3.25 2.12
CA ALA A 101 -0.85 3.18 3.56
C ALA A 101 0.37 2.31 3.92
N GLY A 102 1.29 2.06 2.98
CA GLY A 102 2.56 1.37 3.25
C GLY A 102 3.34 2.05 4.37
N HIS A 103 3.61 1.32 5.44
CA HIS A 103 4.22 1.84 6.68
C HIS A 103 5.33 0.95 7.21
N ASN A 104 5.85 0.04 6.39
CA ASN A 104 7.00 -0.81 6.67
C ASN A 104 7.77 -1.06 5.37
N PRO A 105 9.05 -1.48 5.43
CA PRO A 105 9.89 -1.65 4.25
C PRO A 105 9.25 -2.55 3.18
N HIS A 106 8.71 -3.71 3.56
CA HIS A 106 8.10 -4.65 2.61
C HIS A 106 6.89 -4.05 1.85
N GLY A 107 6.01 -3.34 2.57
CA GLY A 107 4.86 -2.66 1.95
C GLY A 107 5.30 -1.54 1.01
N VAL A 108 6.35 -0.80 1.38
CA VAL A 108 6.89 0.29 0.55
C VAL A 108 7.64 -0.23 -0.67
N GLU A 109 8.35 -1.36 -0.59
CA GLU A 109 8.92 -2.02 -1.76
C GLU A 109 7.85 -2.40 -2.78
N PHE A 110 6.71 -2.91 -2.30
CA PHE A 110 5.57 -3.22 -3.16
C PHE A 110 4.95 -1.96 -3.78
N LEU A 111 4.73 -0.90 -2.99
CA LEU A 111 4.31 0.41 -3.48
C LEU A 111 5.26 0.93 -4.58
N LEU A 112 6.56 0.90 -4.35
CA LEU A 112 7.56 1.39 -5.31
C LEU A 112 7.57 0.58 -6.61
N LYS A 113 7.33 -0.73 -6.55
CA LYS A 113 7.18 -1.56 -7.74
C LYS A 113 5.98 -1.10 -8.59
N GLN A 114 4.84 -0.88 -7.95
CA GLN A 114 3.63 -0.38 -8.64
C GLN A 114 3.83 1.05 -9.16
N LEU A 115 4.46 1.92 -8.37
CA LEU A 115 4.74 3.31 -8.75
C LEU A 115 5.66 3.40 -9.96
N ARG A 116 6.71 2.59 -10.03
CA ARG A 116 7.58 2.52 -11.21
C ARG A 116 6.82 2.10 -12.46
N ASN A 117 6.01 1.06 -12.36
CA ASN A 117 5.14 0.63 -13.46
C ASN A 117 4.18 1.76 -13.87
N PHE A 118 3.53 2.42 -12.91
CA PHE A 118 2.62 3.54 -13.19
C PHE A 118 3.33 4.67 -13.94
N LEU A 119 4.50 5.10 -13.47
CA LEU A 119 5.30 6.17 -14.10
C LEU A 119 5.83 5.76 -15.49
N GLU A 120 6.07 4.46 -15.71
CA GLU A 120 6.48 3.96 -17.04
C GLU A 120 5.38 4.13 -18.10
N TYR A 121 4.11 3.95 -17.73
CA TYR A 121 2.97 4.15 -18.62
C TYR A 121 2.43 5.58 -18.62
N ASN A 122 2.83 6.42 -17.66
CA ASN A 122 2.36 7.80 -17.51
C ASN A 122 3.55 8.77 -17.55
N LYS A 123 4.22 8.85 -18.70
CA LYS A 123 5.47 9.62 -18.91
C LYS A 123 5.33 11.13 -18.70
N GLN A 124 4.10 11.66 -18.60
CA GLN A 124 3.86 13.05 -18.25
C GLN A 124 4.32 13.38 -16.82
N TYR A 125 4.37 12.38 -15.91
CA TYR A 125 4.87 12.60 -14.56
C TYR A 125 6.38 12.36 -14.51
N THR A 126 7.12 13.42 -14.24
CA THR A 126 8.59 13.42 -14.13
C THR A 126 9.06 13.53 -12.68
N GLU A 127 8.17 13.93 -11.78
CA GLU A 127 8.46 14.18 -10.37
C GLU A 127 7.35 13.62 -9.47
N VAL A 128 7.74 13.17 -8.28
CA VAL A 128 6.82 12.73 -7.22
C VAL A 128 6.94 13.65 -6.01
N VAL A 129 5.79 14.18 -5.58
CA VAL A 129 5.64 14.99 -4.36
C VAL A 129 4.93 14.15 -3.31
N ALA A 130 5.56 13.86 -2.18
CA ALA A 130 4.93 13.09 -1.12
C ALA A 130 4.23 13.98 -0.09
N VAL A 131 3.01 13.60 0.30
CA VAL A 131 2.36 14.02 1.55
C VAL A 131 2.53 12.86 2.52
N PHE A 132 3.33 13.07 3.58
CA PHE A 132 3.87 11.96 4.35
C PHE A 132 3.79 12.20 5.85
N SER A 133 3.35 11.18 6.56
CA SER A 133 3.53 11.03 8.01
C SER A 133 3.45 9.57 8.42
N MET A 134 4.01 9.24 9.58
CA MET A 134 4.02 7.87 10.11
C MET A 134 3.79 7.84 11.62
N LEU A 135 3.61 6.63 12.15
CA LEU A 135 3.61 6.38 13.58
C LEU A 135 5.05 6.20 14.11
N ALA A 136 5.34 6.64 15.32
CA ALA A 136 6.67 6.66 15.92
C ALA A 136 7.28 5.27 16.13
N ASP A 137 6.44 4.25 16.29
CA ASP A 137 6.84 2.85 16.51
C ASP A 137 7.22 2.10 15.23
N LYS A 138 7.17 2.76 14.07
CA LYS A 138 7.51 2.19 12.76
C LYS A 138 8.95 2.47 12.38
N ASP A 139 9.49 1.65 11.48
CA ASP A 139 10.82 1.85 10.90
C ASP A 139 10.80 2.96 9.85
N ILE A 140 10.65 4.22 10.34
CA ILE A 140 10.54 5.42 9.50
C ILE A 140 11.79 5.57 8.62
N LYS A 141 12.96 5.32 9.20
CA LYS A 141 14.22 5.48 8.47
C LYS A 141 14.29 4.58 7.24
N SER A 142 14.04 3.29 7.41
CA SER A 142 14.09 2.33 6.28
C SER A 142 13.02 2.63 5.23
N VAL A 143 11.81 3.04 5.65
CA VAL A 143 10.73 3.45 4.74
C VAL A 143 11.14 4.67 3.92
N VAL A 144 11.68 5.70 4.57
CA VAL A 144 12.14 6.93 3.91
C VAL A 144 13.32 6.65 2.98
N ASP A 145 14.30 5.85 3.40
CA ASP A 145 15.46 5.51 2.58
C ASP A 145 15.06 4.78 1.28
N LEU A 146 13.99 3.96 1.31
CA LEU A 146 13.42 3.35 0.10
C LEU A 146 12.73 4.36 -0.81
N LEU A 147 12.00 5.33 -0.25
CA LEU A 147 11.23 6.33 -1.00
C LEU A 147 12.10 7.46 -1.58
N LYS A 148 13.17 7.87 -0.91
CA LYS A 148 14.07 8.98 -1.30
C LYS A 148 14.50 8.99 -2.77
N PRO A 149 14.83 7.85 -3.41
CA PRO A 149 15.24 7.86 -4.81
C PRO A 149 14.13 8.24 -5.80
N THR A 150 12.86 8.18 -5.35
CA THR A 150 11.68 8.41 -6.20
C THR A 150 10.97 9.72 -5.85
N VAL A 151 10.95 10.09 -4.57
CA VAL A 151 10.25 11.29 -4.07
C VAL A 151 11.21 12.47 -4.04
N LEU A 152 10.85 13.54 -4.77
CA LEU A 152 11.68 14.73 -4.90
C LEU A 152 11.36 15.80 -3.84
N HIS A 153 10.08 15.93 -3.49
CA HIS A 153 9.60 16.94 -2.55
C HIS A 153 8.72 16.28 -1.48
N TRP A 154 8.92 16.67 -0.23
CA TRP A 154 8.23 16.12 0.92
C TRP A 154 7.41 17.20 1.63
N LYS A 155 6.13 16.98 1.76
CA LYS A 155 5.20 17.78 2.57
C LYS A 155 4.82 16.95 3.78
N ILE A 156 5.32 17.32 4.95
CA ILE A 156 5.20 16.53 6.16
C ILE A 156 4.45 17.28 7.26
N ALA A 157 3.76 16.52 8.08
CA ALA A 157 3.12 17.02 9.30
C ALA A 157 3.08 15.90 10.35
N GLU A 158 2.94 16.29 11.60
CA GLU A 158 2.64 15.39 12.69
C GLU A 158 1.16 14.96 12.62
N LEU A 159 0.88 13.68 12.88
CA LEU A 159 -0.49 13.17 12.97
C LEU A 159 -1.11 13.53 14.33
N ASN A 160 -2.40 13.78 14.36
CA ASN A 160 -3.11 14.02 15.61
C ASN A 160 -3.63 12.69 16.22
N VAL A 161 -2.70 11.78 16.53
CA VAL A 161 -3.00 10.47 17.14
C VAL A 161 -1.97 10.10 18.20
N PRO A 162 -2.29 9.26 19.20
CA PRO A 162 -1.42 9.01 20.37
C PRO A 162 -0.03 8.44 20.04
N ARG A 163 0.14 7.79 18.90
CA ARG A 163 1.40 7.18 18.46
C ARG A 163 2.03 7.89 17.26
N ALA A 164 1.67 9.14 17.03
CA ALA A 164 2.25 9.92 15.95
C ALA A 164 3.78 10.02 16.09
N ALA A 165 4.50 9.97 14.98
CA ALA A 165 5.89 10.33 14.98
C ALA A 165 6.01 11.85 15.18
N PRO A 166 6.79 12.31 16.18
CA PRO A 166 7.09 13.73 16.33
C PRO A 166 7.71 14.28 15.05
N ILE A 167 7.42 15.54 14.74
CA ILE A 167 7.94 16.18 13.51
C ILE A 167 9.47 16.12 13.42
N GLN A 168 10.17 16.15 14.56
CA GLN A 168 11.63 16.02 14.61
C GLN A 168 12.08 14.64 14.10
N GLN A 169 11.39 13.57 14.46
CA GLN A 169 11.72 12.20 14.00
C GLN A 169 11.56 12.06 12.48
N LEU A 170 10.53 12.71 11.91
CA LEU A 170 10.32 12.76 10.45
C LEU A 170 11.44 13.54 9.76
N ASN A 171 11.83 14.69 10.32
CA ASN A 171 12.93 15.51 9.80
C ASN A 171 14.26 14.76 9.83
N ASP A 172 14.57 14.08 10.93
CA ASP A 172 15.82 13.33 11.09
C ASP A 172 15.91 12.21 10.03
N ALA A 173 14.80 11.53 9.76
CA ALA A 173 14.74 10.50 8.71
C ALA A 173 14.90 11.10 7.29
N LEU A 174 14.43 12.34 7.07
CA LEU A 174 14.41 13.02 5.79
C LEU A 174 15.62 13.95 5.56
N GLN A 175 16.69 13.84 6.37
CA GLN A 175 17.88 14.66 6.17
C GLN A 175 18.39 14.63 4.72
N GLY A 176 18.71 15.83 4.20
CA GLY A 176 19.19 16.04 2.83
C GLY A 176 18.10 16.06 1.76
N GLN A 177 16.82 15.99 2.15
CA GLN A 177 15.69 16.06 1.24
C GLN A 177 15.07 17.49 1.22
N THR A 178 14.31 17.78 0.16
CA THR A 178 13.53 19.02 0.07
C THR A 178 12.22 18.84 0.84
N ILE A 179 12.12 19.50 2.00
CA ILE A 179 11.02 19.32 2.96
C ILE A 179 10.25 20.62 3.13
N GLN A 180 8.92 20.53 3.18
CA GLN A 180 8.02 21.56 3.71
C GLN A 180 7.25 20.98 4.88
N GLN A 181 7.24 21.66 6.02
CA GLN A 181 6.52 21.27 7.23
C GLN A 181 5.22 22.05 7.36
N PHE A 182 4.18 21.39 7.83
CA PHE A 182 2.85 21.94 8.02
C PHE A 182 2.33 21.63 9.43
N GLY A 183 1.33 22.39 9.88
CA GLY A 183 0.71 22.18 11.18
C GLY A 183 -0.09 20.87 11.29
N ASN A 184 -0.61 20.39 10.18
CA ASN A 184 -1.35 19.13 10.06
C ASN A 184 -1.32 18.58 8.62
N ILE A 185 -1.79 17.32 8.44
CA ILE A 185 -1.81 16.65 7.14
C ILE A 185 -2.78 17.31 6.16
N LYS A 186 -3.90 17.86 6.61
CA LYS A 186 -4.88 18.56 5.74
C LYS A 186 -4.20 19.76 5.06
N GLU A 187 -3.43 20.56 5.81
CA GLU A 187 -2.65 21.69 5.26
C GLU A 187 -1.56 21.23 4.29
N ALA A 188 -0.82 20.15 4.63
CA ALA A 188 0.20 19.57 3.77
C ALA A 188 -0.40 19.11 2.43
N PHE A 189 -1.55 18.44 2.46
CA PHE A 189 -2.25 17.97 1.28
C PHE A 189 -2.83 19.12 0.45
N LYS A 190 -3.49 20.10 1.09
CA LYS A 190 -3.95 21.32 0.42
C LYS A 190 -2.81 22.01 -0.31
N SER A 191 -1.67 22.19 0.34
CA SER A 191 -0.48 22.75 -0.28
C SER A 191 0.04 21.88 -1.45
N ALA A 192 -0.07 20.56 -1.37
CA ALA A 192 0.26 19.69 -2.50
C ALA A 192 -0.66 19.93 -3.68
N LEU A 193 -1.98 20.01 -3.48
CA LEU A 193 -2.94 20.29 -4.54
C LEU A 193 -2.70 21.67 -5.22
N GLU A 194 -2.36 22.69 -4.44
CA GLU A 194 -2.18 24.06 -4.94
C GLU A 194 -0.84 24.26 -5.66
N GLN A 195 0.23 23.62 -5.19
CA GLN A 195 1.60 23.91 -5.64
C GLN A 195 2.13 22.91 -6.68
N THR A 196 1.56 21.69 -6.81
CA THR A 196 1.99 20.76 -7.84
C THR A 196 1.53 21.23 -9.21
N ASN A 197 2.38 20.99 -10.21
CA ASN A 197 2.06 21.24 -11.61
C ASN A 197 1.64 19.94 -12.32
N ASN A 198 1.38 20.01 -13.64
CA ASN A 198 0.82 18.87 -14.38
C ASN A 198 1.81 17.73 -14.64
N ASN A 199 3.12 17.95 -14.44
CA ASN A 199 4.13 16.90 -14.56
C ASN A 199 4.54 16.30 -13.20
N GLN A 200 3.87 16.69 -12.13
CA GLN A 200 4.10 16.17 -10.78
C GLN A 200 2.95 15.26 -10.34
N LEU A 201 3.30 14.11 -9.80
CA LEU A 201 2.41 13.14 -9.20
C LEU A 201 2.40 13.33 -7.69
N ILE A 202 1.23 13.37 -7.07
CA ILE A 202 1.11 13.41 -5.60
C ILE A 202 1.06 11.98 -5.07
N LEU A 203 1.90 11.66 -4.08
CA LEU A 203 1.88 10.41 -3.34
C LEU A 203 1.51 10.68 -1.89
N ALA A 204 0.31 10.31 -1.46
CA ALA A 204 -0.11 10.34 -0.07
C ALA A 204 0.22 8.99 0.59
N CYS A 205 1.15 8.96 1.56
CA CYS A 205 1.64 7.69 2.10
C CYS A 205 2.17 7.74 3.53
N GLY A 206 2.51 6.57 4.07
CA GLY A 206 3.21 6.33 5.33
C GLY A 206 2.32 5.84 6.48
N SER A 207 1.01 6.06 6.44
CA SER A 207 0.07 5.55 7.45
C SER A 207 -1.36 5.61 6.95
N PHE A 208 -2.23 4.71 7.44
CA PHE A 208 -3.67 4.88 7.26
C PHE A 208 -4.19 6.20 7.88
N HIS A 209 -3.63 6.64 9.01
CA HIS A 209 -4.01 7.92 9.61
C HIS A 209 -3.65 9.13 8.75
N THR A 210 -2.59 9.02 7.93
CA THR A 210 -2.27 10.05 6.93
C THR A 210 -3.37 10.11 5.87
N LEU A 211 -3.80 8.95 5.36
CA LEU A 211 -4.84 8.88 4.35
C LEU A 211 -6.21 9.30 4.89
N GLU A 212 -6.56 8.86 6.10
CA GLU A 212 -7.79 9.22 6.81
C GLU A 212 -7.94 10.74 6.92
N ALA A 213 -6.91 11.45 7.38
CA ALA A 213 -6.93 12.91 7.49
C ALA A 213 -7.13 13.60 6.12
N ILE A 214 -6.61 13.00 5.03
CA ILE A 214 -6.80 13.52 3.67
C ILE A 214 -8.23 13.22 3.19
N TRP A 215 -8.75 12.02 3.42
CA TRP A 215 -10.11 11.66 3.01
C TRP A 215 -11.16 12.51 3.72
N GLU A 216 -11.01 12.76 5.02
CA GLU A 216 -11.84 13.71 5.76
C GLU A 216 -11.81 15.11 5.12
N TYR A 217 -10.63 15.62 4.76
CA TYR A 217 -10.51 16.91 4.07
C TYR A 217 -11.24 16.91 2.73
N LEU A 218 -11.16 15.83 1.96
CA LEU A 218 -11.83 15.70 0.67
C LEU A 218 -13.37 15.64 0.80
N GLU A 219 -13.88 15.03 1.88
CA GLU A 219 -15.32 15.02 2.20
C GLU A 219 -15.83 16.40 2.63
N GLU A 220 -15.02 17.16 3.41
CA GLU A 220 -15.36 18.54 3.81
C GLU A 220 -15.42 19.54 2.64
N CYS A 221 -14.77 19.21 1.50
CA CYS A 221 -14.69 20.06 0.31
C CYS A 221 -15.76 19.74 -0.76
N GLN A 222 -16.59 18.72 -0.56
CA GLN A 222 -17.69 18.34 -1.45
C GLN A 222 -19.00 19.03 -1.06
#